data_77dfb710cc52e3e93581d668cda7ca5c
#
_entry.id   77dfb710cc52e3e93581d668cda7ca5c
#
_cell.length_a   1.000
_cell.length_b   1.000
_cell.length_c   1.000
_cell.angle_alpha   90.00
_cell.angle_beta   90.00
_cell.angle_gamma   90.00
#
_symmetry.space_group_name_H-M   'P 1'
#
loop_
_entity.id
_entity.type
_entity.pdbx_description
1 polymer ?
#
loop_
_entity_poly.entity_id
_entity_poly.type
_entity_poly.pdbx_seq_one_letter_code
_entity_poly.pdbx_strand_id
1 'polypeptide(L)'
;MYIFGNSISCHGAIEDTAWQRTCGMAASAPERDWVHLIIEMLQEHTQRKFSTEVSNVADIFESNFRAFAPEKFADIFQAISADIILFQLGDNAHFFESDDKEVFVRSYTNFINAFRREDRLLLMTSPFYPYRRQEEATREVALNTGIFYANIAHLQLLDQRNLAIDQYQYHEFIEQHPSDRGMQGIAESVFAVLYPAYQLMFGQHDAQ
;
A
#
# COMPACT_ATOMS: atom_id res chain seq x y z
N MET A 1 12.68 3.81 3.20
CA MET A 1 11.44 3.51 2.44
C MET A 1 10.30 4.32 3.02
N TYR A 2 9.35 4.75 2.22
CA TYR A 2 8.12 5.42 2.66
C TYR A 2 6.90 4.73 2.06
N ILE A 3 5.85 4.55 2.85
CA ILE A 3 4.62 3.86 2.40
C ILE A 3 3.43 4.79 2.59
N PHE A 4 2.76 5.11 1.49
CA PHE A 4 1.41 5.66 1.52
C PHE A 4 0.42 4.51 1.46
N GLY A 5 -0.35 4.35 2.52
CA GLY A 5 -1.32 3.26 2.62
C GLY A 5 -2.62 3.68 3.28
N ASN A 6 -3.41 2.70 3.60
CA ASN A 6 -4.66 2.83 4.36
C ASN A 6 -4.60 1.96 5.63
N SER A 7 -5.74 1.57 6.16
CA SER A 7 -5.84 0.72 7.36
C SER A 7 -5.09 -0.61 7.24
N ILE A 8 -4.96 -1.16 6.04
CA ILE A 8 -4.19 -2.40 5.78
C ILE A 8 -2.70 -2.22 6.05
N SER A 9 -2.17 -1.01 5.81
CA SER A 9 -0.75 -0.69 6.03
C SER A 9 -0.48 -0.17 7.44
N CYS A 10 -1.36 0.67 7.98
CA CYS A 10 -1.23 1.20 9.34
C CYS A 10 -2.58 1.76 9.82
N HIS A 11 -2.98 1.36 11.02
CA HIS A 11 -4.12 1.96 11.71
C HIS A 11 -3.85 2.02 13.21
N GLY A 12 -4.20 3.14 13.83
CA GLY A 12 -4.12 3.29 15.29
C GLY A 12 -5.15 2.45 16.03
N ALA A 13 -5.05 2.43 17.37
CA ALA A 13 -6.05 1.80 18.21
C ALA A 13 -7.45 2.41 17.97
N ILE A 14 -8.47 1.57 18.04
CA ILE A 14 -9.87 1.97 17.92
C ILE A 14 -10.52 1.80 19.30
N GLU A 15 -11.04 2.89 19.84
CA GLU A 15 -11.73 2.90 21.13
C GLU A 15 -12.89 1.90 21.13
N ASP A 16 -13.10 1.23 22.28
CA ASP A 16 -14.15 0.23 22.49
C ASP A 16 -14.11 -1.00 21.54
N THR A 17 -12.96 -1.28 20.92
CA THR A 17 -12.77 -2.47 20.08
C THR A 17 -11.63 -3.36 20.58
N ALA A 18 -11.50 -4.56 20.00
CA ALA A 18 -10.37 -5.44 20.22
C ALA A 18 -9.07 -4.95 19.56
N TRP A 19 -9.14 -3.91 18.71
CA TRP A 19 -7.98 -3.36 18.02
C TRP A 19 -7.30 -2.27 18.84
N GLN A 20 -6.18 -2.63 19.47
CA GLN A 20 -5.42 -1.74 20.37
C GLN A 20 -3.95 -1.56 19.92
N ARG A 21 -3.68 -1.70 18.62
CA ARG A 21 -2.32 -1.65 18.04
C ARG A 21 -2.17 -0.48 17.08
N THR A 22 -0.91 -0.21 16.70
CA THR A 22 -0.56 0.75 15.65
C THR A 22 0.29 0.02 14.61
N CYS A 23 -0.38 -0.72 13.73
CA CYS A 23 0.21 -1.47 12.62
C CYS A 23 -0.87 -1.74 11.57
N GLY A 24 -0.61 -2.58 10.58
CA GLY A 24 -1.63 -3.02 9.64
C GLY A 24 -2.82 -3.65 10.34
N MET A 25 -4.04 -3.13 10.11
CA MET A 25 -5.24 -3.56 10.81
C MET A 25 -5.50 -5.05 10.63
N ALA A 26 -5.87 -5.70 11.71
CA ALA A 26 -6.13 -7.12 11.88
C ALA A 26 -4.89 -8.03 11.92
N ALA A 27 -3.68 -7.53 11.72
CA ALA A 27 -2.48 -8.30 12.03
C ALA A 27 -2.45 -8.67 13.53
N SER A 28 -2.07 -9.91 13.86
CA SER A 28 -2.05 -10.38 15.26
C SER A 28 -0.96 -9.70 16.10
N ALA A 29 0.08 -9.17 15.44
CA ALA A 29 1.17 -8.40 16.03
C ALA A 29 1.80 -7.49 14.97
N PRO A 30 2.53 -6.42 15.34
CA PRO A 30 3.17 -5.53 14.38
C PRO A 30 4.08 -6.27 13.38
N GLU A 31 4.88 -7.20 13.85
CA GLU A 31 5.78 -8.03 13.04
C GLU A 31 5.05 -9.02 12.10
N ARG A 32 3.74 -9.08 12.17
CA ARG A 32 2.87 -9.90 11.31
C ARG A 32 2.16 -9.10 10.23
N ASP A 33 2.26 -7.76 10.26
CA ASP A 33 1.70 -6.96 9.16
C ASP A 33 2.63 -7.01 7.93
N TRP A 34 2.06 -6.72 6.77
CA TRP A 34 2.78 -6.80 5.50
C TRP A 34 3.95 -5.81 5.42
N VAL A 35 3.88 -4.68 6.14
CA VAL A 35 4.93 -3.64 6.14
C VAL A 35 6.18 -4.16 6.83
N HIS A 36 6.04 -4.76 8.02
CA HIS A 36 7.17 -5.34 8.73
C HIS A 36 7.75 -6.55 8.00
N LEU A 37 6.86 -7.40 7.46
CA LEU A 37 7.26 -8.58 6.68
C LEU A 37 8.07 -8.20 5.44
N ILE A 38 7.66 -7.18 4.66
CA ILE A 38 8.40 -6.76 3.48
C ILE A 38 9.77 -6.17 3.82
N ILE A 39 9.89 -5.46 4.95
CA ILE A 39 11.16 -4.94 5.45
C ILE A 39 12.09 -6.09 5.81
N GLU A 40 11.61 -7.08 6.55
CA GLU A 40 12.37 -8.27 6.93
C GLU A 40 12.88 -9.00 5.67
N MET A 41 12.01 -9.29 4.72
CA MET A 41 12.37 -9.94 3.45
C MET A 41 13.45 -9.14 2.68
N LEU A 42 13.32 -7.82 2.59
CA LEU A 42 14.32 -6.98 1.94
C LEU A 42 15.66 -7.02 2.68
N GLN A 43 15.64 -6.92 4.02
CA GLN A 43 16.85 -6.96 4.83
C GLN A 43 17.58 -8.31 4.71
N GLU A 44 16.84 -9.41 4.71
CA GLU A 44 17.39 -10.75 4.53
C GLU A 44 18.07 -10.93 3.16
N HIS A 45 17.46 -10.42 2.09
CA HIS A 45 17.95 -10.62 0.73
C HIS A 45 19.04 -9.63 0.32
N THR A 46 19.02 -8.42 0.89
CA THR A 46 20.00 -7.37 0.55
C THR A 46 21.12 -7.22 1.56
N GLN A 47 20.98 -7.80 2.77
CA GLN A 47 21.87 -7.60 3.93
C GLN A 47 21.98 -6.11 4.32
N ARG A 48 21.00 -5.28 3.98
CA ARG A 48 20.92 -3.85 4.29
C ARG A 48 19.81 -3.56 5.28
N LYS A 49 19.99 -2.52 6.09
CA LYS A 49 18.93 -2.03 6.98
C LYS A 49 18.07 -1.00 6.24
N PHE A 50 16.76 -1.12 6.40
CA PHE A 50 15.79 -0.16 5.87
C PHE A 50 15.10 0.58 7.02
N SER A 51 15.17 1.91 7.00
CA SER A 51 14.25 2.75 7.77
C SER A 51 12.94 2.88 7.00
N THR A 52 11.82 2.82 7.70
CA THR A 52 10.50 2.87 7.06
C THR A 52 9.57 3.78 7.82
N GLU A 53 8.86 4.61 7.08
CA GLU A 53 7.76 5.43 7.56
C GLU A 53 6.50 5.05 6.81
N VAL A 54 5.35 5.06 7.51
CA VAL A 54 4.04 4.74 6.95
C VAL A 54 3.08 5.86 7.25
N SER A 55 2.39 6.33 6.21
CA SER A 55 1.28 7.27 6.36
C SER A 55 -0.02 6.63 5.90
N ASN A 56 -0.99 6.56 6.80
CA ASN A 56 -2.36 6.26 6.41
C ASN A 56 -2.98 7.53 5.80
N VAL A 57 -3.30 7.47 4.52
CA VAL A 57 -3.86 8.59 3.75
C VAL A 57 -5.26 8.29 3.21
N ALA A 58 -5.96 7.32 3.80
CA ALA A 58 -7.30 6.94 3.38
C ALA A 58 -8.25 8.15 3.34
N ASP A 59 -8.31 8.93 4.42
CA ASP A 59 -9.18 10.10 4.52
C ASP A 59 -8.68 11.28 3.67
N ILE A 60 -7.36 11.42 3.53
CA ILE A 60 -6.77 12.54 2.79
C ILE A 60 -6.92 12.33 1.28
N PHE A 61 -6.72 11.09 0.82
CA PHE A 61 -6.70 10.77 -0.61
C PHE A 61 -7.86 9.87 -1.04
N GLU A 62 -7.98 8.64 -0.51
CA GLU A 62 -8.89 7.64 -1.07
C GLU A 62 -10.37 8.08 -0.99
N SER A 63 -10.81 8.53 0.20
CA SER A 63 -12.18 9.01 0.40
C SER A 63 -12.42 10.40 -0.20
N ASN A 64 -11.36 11.12 -0.57
CA ASN A 64 -11.42 12.51 -1.00
C ASN A 64 -10.69 12.77 -2.34
N PHE A 65 -10.52 11.75 -3.17
CA PHE A 65 -9.76 11.84 -4.42
C PHE A 65 -10.27 12.93 -5.38
N ARG A 66 -11.55 13.29 -5.33
CA ARG A 66 -12.13 14.37 -6.14
C ARG A 66 -11.62 15.75 -5.77
N ALA A 67 -11.37 15.98 -4.49
CA ALA A 67 -10.88 17.27 -3.98
C ALA A 67 -9.37 17.26 -3.67
N PHE A 68 -8.71 16.11 -3.86
CA PHE A 68 -7.29 15.97 -3.61
C PHE A 68 -6.47 16.83 -4.59
N ALA A 69 -5.59 17.64 -4.03
CA ALA A 69 -4.68 18.50 -4.76
C ALA A 69 -3.26 18.34 -4.18
N PRO A 70 -2.36 17.62 -4.86
CA PRO A 70 -0.99 17.35 -4.36
C PRO A 70 -0.23 18.61 -3.98
N GLU A 71 -0.52 19.73 -4.65
CA GLU A 71 0.12 21.03 -4.42
C GLU A 71 -0.08 21.55 -2.99
N LYS A 72 -1.20 21.19 -2.36
CA LYS A 72 -1.49 21.55 -0.95
C LYS A 72 -0.56 20.85 0.04
N PHE A 73 0.10 19.79 -0.38
CA PHE A 73 1.00 18.97 0.41
C PHE A 73 2.45 19.06 -0.06
N ALA A 74 2.78 20.01 -0.95
CA ALA A 74 4.09 20.11 -1.60
C ALA A 74 5.25 20.13 -0.59
N ASP A 75 5.14 20.91 0.48
CA ASP A 75 6.19 21.00 1.51
C ASP A 75 6.39 19.65 2.22
N ILE A 76 5.30 18.95 2.54
CA ILE A 76 5.35 17.63 3.18
C ILE A 76 5.98 16.62 2.22
N PHE A 77 5.57 16.63 0.95
CA PHE A 77 6.08 15.70 -0.05
C PHE A 77 7.56 15.93 -0.36
N GLN A 78 8.01 17.20 -0.37
CA GLN A 78 9.42 17.54 -0.56
C GLN A 78 10.29 17.10 0.61
N ALA A 79 9.75 17.05 1.83
CA ALA A 79 10.47 16.57 3.01
C ALA A 79 10.71 15.04 2.99
N ILE A 80 9.97 14.29 2.15
CA ILE A 80 10.14 12.84 2.04
C ILE A 80 11.36 12.52 1.18
N SER A 81 12.45 12.16 1.83
CA SER A 81 13.74 11.84 1.19
C SER A 81 13.94 10.37 0.83
N ALA A 82 12.92 9.53 1.03
CA ALA A 82 13.01 8.08 0.81
C ALA A 82 13.37 7.71 -0.63
N ASP A 83 14.25 6.73 -0.80
CA ASP A 83 14.67 6.19 -2.11
C ASP A 83 13.63 5.23 -2.70
N ILE A 84 12.78 4.64 -1.86
CA ILE A 84 11.70 3.72 -2.24
C ILE A 84 10.40 4.27 -1.69
N ILE A 85 9.39 4.44 -2.54
CA ILE A 85 8.04 4.81 -2.13
C ILE A 85 7.04 3.76 -2.64
N LEU A 86 6.24 3.23 -1.72
CA LEU A 86 5.16 2.30 -2.01
C LEU A 86 3.80 2.99 -1.82
N PHE A 87 2.86 2.65 -2.70
CA PHE A 87 1.47 3.13 -2.64
C PHE A 87 0.53 1.92 -2.56
N GLN A 88 -0.03 1.65 -1.38
CA GLN A 88 -1.06 0.63 -1.18
C GLN A 88 -2.39 1.34 -0.93
N LEU A 89 -3.07 1.72 -2.00
CA LEU A 89 -4.25 2.58 -1.99
C LEU A 89 -5.28 2.11 -3.04
N GLY A 90 -6.54 2.47 -2.80
CA GLY A 90 -7.67 2.19 -3.67
C GLY A 90 -8.82 1.46 -2.96
N ASP A 91 -8.57 0.92 -1.76
CA ASP A 91 -9.54 0.12 -1.02
C ASP A 91 -10.71 0.95 -0.49
N ASN A 92 -10.48 2.21 -0.12
CA ASN A 92 -11.50 3.13 0.38
C ASN A 92 -11.99 4.14 -0.68
N ALA A 93 -11.58 3.98 -1.93
CA ALA A 93 -12.05 4.81 -3.02
C ALA A 93 -13.43 4.34 -3.50
N HIS A 94 -14.48 5.01 -3.06
CA HIS A 94 -15.86 4.68 -3.46
C HIS A 94 -16.24 5.44 -4.73
N PHE A 95 -16.67 4.69 -5.76
CA PHE A 95 -17.07 5.23 -7.06
C PHE A 95 -18.61 5.28 -7.14
N PHE A 96 -19.19 6.41 -6.79
CA PHE A 96 -20.63 6.66 -6.82
C PHE A 96 -21.08 7.34 -8.13
N GLU A 97 -20.24 8.24 -8.64
CA GLU A 97 -20.54 8.99 -9.86
C GLU A 97 -20.00 8.25 -11.10
N SER A 98 -20.55 8.60 -12.26
CA SER A 98 -20.18 7.96 -13.53
C SER A 98 -18.72 8.21 -13.92
N ASP A 99 -18.16 9.39 -13.57
CA ASP A 99 -16.79 9.82 -13.89
C ASP A 99 -15.78 9.61 -12.76
N ASP A 100 -16.19 8.92 -11.66
CA ASP A 100 -15.31 8.71 -10.51
C ASP A 100 -14.03 7.97 -10.86
N LYS A 101 -14.12 6.99 -11.75
CA LYS A 101 -12.95 6.24 -12.21
C LYS A 101 -11.93 7.17 -12.87
N GLU A 102 -12.36 8.01 -13.80
CA GLU A 102 -11.50 8.94 -14.54
C GLU A 102 -10.89 10.00 -13.60
N VAL A 103 -11.69 10.50 -12.66
CA VAL A 103 -11.22 11.46 -11.65
C VAL A 103 -10.19 10.80 -10.73
N PHE A 104 -10.45 9.60 -10.23
CA PHE A 104 -9.52 8.85 -9.39
C PHE A 104 -8.20 8.58 -10.12
N VAL A 105 -8.25 8.07 -11.36
CA VAL A 105 -7.07 7.82 -12.17
C VAL A 105 -6.22 9.08 -12.32
N ARG A 106 -6.83 10.21 -12.64
CA ARG A 106 -6.13 11.49 -12.78
C ARG A 106 -5.51 11.94 -11.46
N SER A 107 -6.27 11.91 -10.37
CA SER A 107 -5.81 12.36 -9.04
C SER A 107 -4.68 11.48 -8.52
N TYR A 108 -4.79 10.17 -8.67
CA TYR A 108 -3.77 9.23 -8.24
C TYR A 108 -2.49 9.33 -9.09
N THR A 109 -2.64 9.49 -10.41
CA THR A 109 -1.51 9.78 -11.31
C THR A 109 -0.75 11.04 -10.89
N ASN A 110 -1.46 12.12 -10.55
CA ASN A 110 -0.84 13.36 -10.06
C ASN A 110 -0.15 13.15 -8.71
N PHE A 111 -0.76 12.39 -7.81
CA PHE A 111 -0.17 12.05 -6.51
C PHE A 111 1.17 11.31 -6.67
N ILE A 112 1.20 10.27 -7.48
CA ILE A 112 2.43 9.50 -7.76
C ILE A 112 3.49 10.38 -8.42
N ASN A 113 3.11 11.19 -9.41
CA ASN A 113 4.05 12.04 -10.14
C ASN A 113 4.70 13.11 -9.26
N ALA A 114 4.08 13.52 -8.15
CA ALA A 114 4.69 14.43 -7.18
C ALA A 114 5.97 13.85 -6.53
N PHE A 115 6.16 12.53 -6.59
CA PHE A 115 7.33 11.84 -6.03
C PHE A 115 8.33 11.36 -7.08
N ARG A 116 8.08 11.63 -8.36
CA ARG A 116 8.93 11.12 -9.44
C ARG A 116 10.31 11.75 -9.43
N ARG A 117 11.34 10.90 -9.34
CA ARG A 117 12.75 11.24 -9.44
C ARG A 117 13.48 10.07 -10.12
N GLU A 118 14.60 10.35 -10.79
CA GLU A 118 15.40 9.33 -11.48
C GLU A 118 16.03 8.30 -10.51
N ASP A 119 16.36 8.76 -9.31
CA ASP A 119 17.01 7.97 -8.25
C ASP A 119 16.01 7.33 -7.26
N ARG A 120 14.70 7.34 -7.57
CA ARG A 120 13.65 6.87 -6.67
C ARG A 120 12.84 5.74 -7.28
N LEU A 121 12.76 4.63 -6.57
CA LEU A 121 11.89 3.52 -6.92
C LEU A 121 10.46 3.81 -6.46
N LEU A 122 9.52 3.79 -7.40
CA LEU A 122 8.10 3.91 -7.12
C LEU A 122 7.40 2.59 -7.47
N LEU A 123 6.58 2.09 -6.55
CA LEU A 123 5.77 0.91 -6.73
C LEU A 123 4.37 1.14 -6.16
N MET A 124 3.35 0.64 -6.82
CA MET A 124 1.99 0.62 -6.30
C MET A 124 1.41 -0.79 -6.30
N THR A 125 0.40 -1.01 -5.46
CA THR A 125 -0.39 -2.24 -5.47
C THR A 125 -1.75 -2.04 -6.13
N SER A 126 -2.42 -3.14 -6.49
CA SER A 126 -3.88 -3.12 -6.61
C SER A 126 -4.52 -2.89 -5.22
N PRO A 127 -5.82 -2.55 -5.15
CA PRO A 127 -6.58 -2.73 -3.93
C PRO A 127 -6.50 -4.19 -3.46
N PHE A 128 -6.65 -4.41 -2.16
CA PHE A 128 -6.79 -5.75 -1.60
C PHE A 128 -8.21 -6.30 -1.82
N TYR A 129 -9.23 -5.42 -1.63
CA TYR A 129 -10.61 -5.82 -1.88
C TYR A 129 -10.90 -5.92 -3.39
N PRO A 130 -11.62 -6.98 -3.83
CA PRO A 130 -11.82 -7.27 -5.26
C PRO A 130 -12.90 -6.37 -5.88
N TYR A 131 -12.77 -5.07 -5.72
CA TYR A 131 -13.62 -4.08 -6.36
C TYR A 131 -13.13 -3.83 -7.79
N ARG A 132 -13.82 -4.41 -8.76
CA ARG A 132 -13.41 -4.40 -10.17
C ARG A 132 -13.09 -3.01 -10.72
N ARG A 133 -13.92 -2.01 -10.43
CA ARG A 133 -13.70 -0.64 -10.93
C ARG A 133 -12.44 0.00 -10.35
N GLN A 134 -12.16 -0.24 -9.07
CA GLN A 134 -10.96 0.26 -8.39
C GLN A 134 -9.71 -0.49 -8.88
N GLU A 135 -9.80 -1.80 -9.09
CA GLU A 135 -8.70 -2.57 -9.67
C GLU A 135 -8.37 -2.11 -11.09
N GLU A 136 -9.38 -1.91 -11.95
CA GLU A 136 -9.19 -1.36 -13.30
C GLU A 136 -8.55 0.03 -13.25
N ALA A 137 -9.01 0.90 -12.33
CA ALA A 137 -8.47 2.24 -12.16
C ALA A 137 -7.01 2.25 -11.70
N THR A 138 -6.66 1.45 -10.70
CA THR A 138 -5.26 1.36 -10.22
C THR A 138 -4.34 0.78 -11.29
N ARG A 139 -4.78 -0.20 -12.07
CA ARG A 139 -4.03 -0.71 -13.21
C ARG A 139 -3.80 0.37 -14.28
N GLU A 140 -4.81 1.19 -14.56
CA GLU A 140 -4.69 2.32 -15.50
C GLU A 140 -3.70 3.38 -14.98
N VAL A 141 -3.72 3.68 -13.68
CA VAL A 141 -2.73 4.55 -13.04
C VAL A 141 -1.31 4.01 -13.22
N ALA A 142 -1.10 2.71 -12.98
CA ALA A 142 0.21 2.08 -13.17
C ALA A 142 0.70 2.21 -14.63
N LEU A 143 -0.18 1.99 -15.61
CA LEU A 143 0.13 2.17 -17.03
C LEU A 143 0.46 3.63 -17.38
N ASN A 144 -0.32 4.59 -16.88
CA ASN A 144 -0.12 6.01 -17.15
C ASN A 144 1.16 6.55 -16.51
N THR A 145 1.53 6.02 -15.36
CA THR A 145 2.73 6.43 -14.64
C THR A 145 3.96 5.62 -15.01
N GLY A 146 3.82 4.40 -15.52
CA GLY A 146 4.94 3.50 -15.82
C GLY A 146 5.72 3.06 -14.58
N ILE A 147 5.10 3.09 -13.39
CA ILE A 147 5.73 2.58 -12.16
C ILE A 147 5.47 1.09 -11.98
N PHE A 148 6.23 0.45 -11.09
CA PHE A 148 6.04 -0.96 -10.79
C PHE A 148 4.67 -1.21 -10.15
N TYR A 149 4.06 -2.35 -10.49
CA TYR A 149 2.71 -2.70 -10.03
C TYR A 149 2.66 -4.13 -9.50
N ALA A 150 2.26 -4.28 -8.24
CA ALA A 150 2.03 -5.57 -7.60
C ALA A 150 0.53 -5.83 -7.44
N ASN A 151 0.03 -6.90 -8.07
CA ASN A 151 -1.37 -7.29 -7.92
C ASN A 151 -1.57 -8.10 -6.64
N ILE A 152 -2.40 -7.59 -5.71
CA ILE A 152 -2.78 -8.24 -4.46
C ILE A 152 -4.29 -8.57 -4.37
N ALA A 153 -5.10 -8.10 -5.33
CA ALA A 153 -6.56 -8.30 -5.33
C ALA A 153 -6.97 -9.80 -5.38
N HIS A 154 -6.10 -10.64 -5.97
CA HIS A 154 -6.34 -12.08 -6.04
C HIS A 154 -6.34 -12.78 -4.67
N LEU A 155 -5.69 -12.21 -3.66
CA LEU A 155 -5.51 -12.86 -2.36
C LEU A 155 -6.84 -13.09 -1.65
N GLN A 156 -7.74 -12.11 -1.66
CA GLN A 156 -9.05 -12.26 -1.05
C GLN A 156 -9.94 -13.26 -1.81
N LEU A 157 -9.84 -13.28 -3.14
CA LEU A 157 -10.63 -14.16 -3.99
C LEU A 157 -10.22 -15.63 -3.88
N LEU A 158 -8.94 -15.90 -3.64
CA LEU A 158 -8.41 -17.26 -3.62
C LEU A 158 -8.71 -17.99 -2.32
N ASP A 159 -8.74 -17.30 -1.19
CA ASP A 159 -8.89 -17.97 0.11
C ASP A 159 -9.44 -17.00 1.18
N GLN A 160 -10.62 -17.31 1.71
CA GLN A 160 -11.22 -16.54 2.81
C GLN A 160 -10.35 -16.53 4.08
N ARG A 161 -9.44 -17.50 4.26
CA ARG A 161 -8.46 -17.50 5.36
C ARG A 161 -7.48 -16.34 5.28
N ASN A 162 -7.43 -15.62 4.17
CA ASN A 162 -6.68 -14.38 4.07
C ASN A 162 -7.39 -13.20 4.77
N LEU A 163 -8.63 -13.35 5.21
CA LEU A 163 -9.36 -12.40 6.04
C LEU A 163 -9.28 -12.79 7.52
N ALA A 164 -9.41 -11.81 8.39
CA ALA A 164 -9.28 -11.97 9.84
C ALA A 164 -10.58 -12.43 10.53
N ILE A 165 -11.52 -13.04 9.80
CA ILE A 165 -12.85 -13.44 10.27
C ILE A 165 -12.78 -14.29 11.56
N ASP A 166 -11.86 -15.25 11.62
CA ASP A 166 -11.71 -16.12 12.77
C ASP A 166 -10.95 -15.47 13.95
N GLN A 167 -10.24 -14.37 13.71
CA GLN A 167 -9.43 -13.70 14.73
C GLN A 167 -10.20 -12.61 15.47
N TYR A 168 -11.16 -11.98 14.82
CA TYR A 168 -11.90 -10.82 15.32
C TYR A 168 -13.41 -11.00 15.20
N GLN A 169 -13.91 -12.19 15.53
CA GLN A 169 -15.35 -12.46 15.58
C GLN A 169 -16.10 -11.38 16.32
N TYR A 170 -17.20 -10.89 15.74
CA TYR A 170 -18.05 -9.79 16.22
C TYR A 170 -17.57 -8.36 15.97
N HIS A 171 -16.51 -8.17 15.18
CA HIS A 171 -16.07 -6.85 14.75
C HIS A 171 -16.02 -6.79 13.22
N GLU A 172 -17.20 -6.71 12.57
CA GLU A 172 -17.37 -6.77 11.10
C GLU A 172 -16.36 -5.90 10.31
N PHE A 173 -16.02 -4.74 10.87
CA PHE A 173 -15.05 -3.86 10.25
C PHE A 173 -13.62 -4.43 10.28
N ILE A 174 -13.19 -5.02 11.40
CA ILE A 174 -11.82 -5.54 11.55
C ILE A 174 -11.67 -6.88 10.83
N GLU A 175 -12.67 -7.75 10.92
CA GLU A 175 -12.63 -9.10 10.35
C GLU A 175 -12.51 -9.13 8.82
N GLN A 176 -12.91 -8.05 8.13
CA GLN A 176 -12.76 -7.92 6.69
C GLN A 176 -11.31 -7.57 6.27
N HIS A 177 -10.47 -7.15 7.21
CA HIS A 177 -9.06 -6.86 6.92
C HIS A 177 -8.23 -8.14 6.75
N PRO A 178 -7.04 -8.04 6.14
CA PRO A 178 -6.17 -9.19 5.95
C PRO A 178 -5.77 -9.84 7.29
N SER A 179 -5.93 -11.15 7.42
CA SER A 179 -5.34 -11.95 8.49
C SER A 179 -3.80 -11.96 8.38
N ASP A 180 -3.09 -12.53 9.35
CA ASP A 180 -1.64 -12.74 9.26
C ASP A 180 -1.26 -13.46 7.95
N ARG A 181 -2.07 -14.41 7.50
CA ARG A 181 -1.89 -15.09 6.22
C ARG A 181 -2.11 -14.14 5.04
N GLY A 182 -3.12 -13.29 5.11
CA GLY A 182 -3.37 -12.25 4.10
C GLY A 182 -2.23 -11.24 4.05
N MET A 183 -1.74 -10.81 5.21
CA MET A 183 -0.58 -9.90 5.33
C MET A 183 0.69 -10.52 4.73
N GLN A 184 0.95 -11.80 5.02
CA GLN A 184 2.04 -12.54 4.41
C GLN A 184 1.92 -12.58 2.88
N GLY A 185 0.72 -12.89 2.37
CA GLY A 185 0.47 -12.92 0.92
C GLY A 185 0.68 -11.56 0.25
N ILE A 186 0.29 -10.47 0.91
CA ILE A 186 0.56 -9.10 0.43
C ILE A 186 2.07 -8.87 0.37
N ALA A 187 2.80 -9.16 1.46
CA ALA A 187 4.25 -8.98 1.53
C ALA A 187 4.97 -9.77 0.41
N GLU A 188 4.62 -11.04 0.22
CA GLU A 188 5.19 -11.90 -0.84
C GLU A 188 4.90 -11.35 -2.24
N SER A 189 3.66 -10.90 -2.50
CA SER A 189 3.27 -10.33 -3.80
C SER A 189 4.01 -9.04 -4.10
N VAL A 190 4.16 -8.18 -3.09
CA VAL A 190 4.92 -6.92 -3.21
C VAL A 190 6.41 -7.23 -3.39
N PHE A 191 6.97 -8.16 -2.62
CA PHE A 191 8.38 -8.55 -2.69
C PHE A 191 8.75 -9.10 -4.07
N ALA A 192 7.90 -9.91 -4.67
CA ALA A 192 8.13 -10.48 -6.00
C ALA A 192 8.33 -9.41 -7.09
N VAL A 193 7.79 -8.20 -6.88
CA VAL A 193 7.97 -7.06 -7.79
C VAL A 193 9.07 -6.11 -7.31
N LEU A 194 9.08 -5.82 -6.01
CA LEU A 194 9.96 -4.84 -5.40
C LEU A 194 11.44 -5.27 -5.44
N TYR A 195 11.74 -6.54 -5.13
CA TYR A 195 13.12 -6.99 -5.04
C TYR A 195 13.84 -6.96 -6.40
N PRO A 196 13.27 -7.48 -7.51
CA PRO A 196 13.88 -7.32 -8.83
C PRO A 196 14.05 -5.84 -9.25
N ALA A 197 13.06 -4.99 -8.93
CA ALA A 197 13.14 -3.55 -9.21
C ALA A 197 14.26 -2.88 -8.40
N TYR A 198 14.39 -3.25 -7.13
CA TYR A 198 15.48 -2.81 -6.26
C TYR A 198 16.85 -3.20 -6.82
N GLN A 199 17.01 -4.45 -7.24
CA GLN A 199 18.27 -4.93 -7.84
C GLN A 199 18.61 -4.17 -9.13
N LEU A 200 17.61 -3.87 -9.96
CA LEU A 200 17.81 -3.11 -11.18
C LEU A 200 18.31 -1.68 -10.91
N MET A 201 17.76 -1.01 -9.88
CA MET A 201 18.08 0.39 -9.58
C MET A 201 19.30 0.56 -8.69
N PHE A 202 19.48 -0.31 -7.70
CA PHE A 202 20.47 -0.12 -6.63
C PHE A 202 21.52 -1.24 -6.56
N GLY A 203 21.28 -2.41 -7.17
CA GLY A 203 22.15 -3.58 -7.04
C GLY A 203 23.50 -3.46 -7.75
N GLN A 204 23.65 -2.52 -8.68
CA GLN A 204 24.96 -2.31 -9.37
C GLN A 204 26.02 -1.64 -8.46
N HIS A 205 25.61 -1.08 -7.32
CA HIS A 205 26.54 -0.48 -6.36
C HIS A 205 27.08 -1.47 -5.31
N ASP A 206 26.59 -2.72 -5.32
CA ASP A 206 26.99 -3.76 -4.35
C ASP A 206 28.14 -4.67 -4.83
N ALA A 207 28.64 -4.46 -6.07
CA ALA A 207 29.68 -5.28 -6.69
C ALA A 207 31.11 -4.66 -6.67
N GLN A 208 31.33 -3.65 -5.82
CA GLN A 208 32.66 -3.03 -5.67
C GLN A 208 33.27 -3.25 -4.29
#